data_ef72910fbebc45d2ca27031d26a435cf
#
_entry.id   ef72910fbebc45d2ca27031d26a435cf
#
_cell.length_a   1.000
_cell.length_b   1.000
_cell.length_c   1.000
_cell.angle_alpha   90.00
_cell.angle_beta   90.00
_cell.angle_gamma   90.00
#
_symmetry.space_group_name_H-M   'P 1'
#
loop_
_entity.id
_entity.type
_entity.pdbx_description
1 polymer ?
#
loop_
_entity_poly.entity_id
_entity_poly.type
_entity_poly.pdbx_seq_one_letter_code
_entity_poly.pdbx_strand_id
1 'polypeptide(L)'
;MDMLYISDLYKRFSDKKVLNGLNLSVPEHSIFGFIGKNGAGKTTTMKMVLGLLKADAGEIIVNGEKVVYGQTTTNRYIGYLPDVPEFYPFMTAAEYLHFCGEITGMKRTENEERCKDLLELVGLGNETHHIKGFSRGMKQRLGIAQALLNRPKLLICDEPTSALDPVGRKEILDILLAIREQTTVLFSTHILSDVERICTDVAFLNNGVVGVQGKLSDIKTRYRSEEYQLETGNDT
;
A
#
# COMPACT_ATOMS: atom_id res chain seq x y z
N MET A 1 -14.74 6.71 10.36
CA MET A 1 -15.36 6.58 9.03
C MET A 1 -14.46 5.67 8.21
N ASP A 2 -14.98 4.95 7.20
CA ASP A 2 -14.13 4.10 6.38
C ASP A 2 -13.59 4.88 5.19
N MET A 3 -12.28 4.85 4.98
CA MET A 3 -11.62 5.42 3.82
C MET A 3 -11.86 4.56 2.57
N LEU A 4 -11.85 3.23 2.76
CA LEU A 4 -12.18 2.25 1.72
C LEU A 4 -13.17 1.25 2.28
N TYR A 5 -14.27 1.04 1.56
CA TYR A 5 -15.26 0.02 1.86
C TYR A 5 -15.55 -0.82 0.63
N ILE A 6 -15.50 -2.13 0.78
CA ILE A 6 -15.77 -3.11 -0.26
C ILE A 6 -16.82 -4.08 0.24
N SER A 7 -17.88 -4.32 -0.53
CA SER A 7 -18.91 -5.30 -0.20
C SER A 7 -19.15 -6.27 -1.34
N ASP A 8 -19.20 -7.55 -0.98
CA ASP A 8 -19.54 -8.68 -1.85
C ASP A 8 -18.82 -8.66 -3.20
N LEU A 9 -17.49 -8.42 -3.19
CA LEU A 9 -16.71 -8.26 -4.39
C LEU A 9 -16.36 -9.62 -5.01
N TYR A 10 -16.74 -9.80 -6.27
CA TYR A 10 -16.47 -11.01 -7.04
C TYR A 10 -15.59 -10.71 -8.24
N LYS A 11 -14.66 -11.64 -8.52
CA LYS A 11 -13.85 -11.62 -9.75
C LYS A 11 -13.46 -13.00 -10.20
N ARG A 12 -13.69 -13.27 -11.48
CA ARG A 12 -13.29 -14.50 -12.15
C ARG A 12 -12.48 -14.16 -13.41
N PHE A 13 -11.47 -14.98 -13.69
CA PHE A 13 -10.72 -14.96 -14.94
C PHE A 13 -10.83 -16.34 -15.57
N SER A 14 -11.49 -16.44 -16.70
CA SER A 14 -11.83 -17.75 -17.31
C SER A 14 -12.46 -18.69 -16.26
N ASP A 15 -11.81 -19.79 -15.94
CA ASP A 15 -12.31 -20.78 -14.97
C ASP A 15 -11.88 -20.53 -13.52
N LYS A 16 -10.95 -19.60 -13.30
CA LYS A 16 -10.40 -19.32 -11.96
C LYS A 16 -11.20 -18.22 -11.25
N LYS A 17 -11.88 -18.56 -10.15
CA LYS A 17 -12.41 -17.56 -9.20
C LYS A 17 -11.25 -17.00 -8.40
N VAL A 18 -11.05 -15.68 -8.47
CA VAL A 18 -9.98 -14.98 -7.74
C VAL A 18 -10.52 -14.28 -6.51
N LEU A 19 -11.71 -13.68 -6.61
CA LEU A 19 -12.43 -13.11 -5.46
C LEU A 19 -13.82 -13.74 -5.39
N ASN A 20 -14.27 -14.04 -4.17
CA ASN A 20 -15.48 -14.81 -3.93
C ASN A 20 -16.31 -14.21 -2.79
N GLY A 21 -16.88 -13.01 -3.01
CA GLY A 21 -17.62 -12.27 -2.00
C GLY A 21 -16.69 -11.60 -0.98
N LEU A 22 -15.63 -10.94 -1.46
CA LEU A 22 -14.69 -10.24 -0.60
C LEU A 22 -15.37 -9.01 0.01
N ASN A 23 -15.31 -8.92 1.35
CA ASN A 23 -15.73 -7.76 2.13
C ASN A 23 -14.49 -7.19 2.84
N LEU A 24 -14.30 -5.86 2.78
CA LEU A 24 -13.15 -5.17 3.36
C LEU A 24 -13.55 -3.77 3.80
N SER A 25 -13.14 -3.37 5.01
CA SER A 25 -13.32 -2.03 5.55
C SER A 25 -11.98 -1.53 6.06
N VAL A 26 -11.51 -0.39 5.52
CA VAL A 26 -10.25 0.25 5.90
C VAL A 26 -10.59 1.57 6.60
N PRO A 27 -10.35 1.69 7.92
CA PRO A 27 -10.61 2.91 8.67
C PRO A 27 -9.71 4.07 8.21
N GLU A 28 -10.22 5.31 8.30
CA GLU A 28 -9.40 6.51 8.12
C GLU A 28 -8.24 6.54 9.13
N HIS A 29 -7.10 7.12 8.71
CA HIS A 29 -5.89 7.27 9.52
C HIS A 29 -5.29 5.97 10.06
N SER A 30 -5.62 4.82 9.44
CA SER A 30 -5.00 3.53 9.76
C SER A 30 -3.80 3.24 8.86
N ILE A 31 -2.86 2.45 9.38
CA ILE A 31 -1.95 1.67 8.55
C ILE A 31 -2.53 0.26 8.48
N PHE A 32 -3.13 -0.06 7.35
CA PHE A 32 -3.89 -1.29 7.15
C PHE A 32 -3.08 -2.32 6.37
N GLY A 33 -2.82 -3.47 6.97
CA GLY A 33 -2.15 -4.60 6.34
C GLY A 33 -3.12 -5.54 5.62
N PHE A 34 -3.03 -5.66 4.30
CA PHE A 34 -3.80 -6.60 3.50
C PHE A 34 -2.96 -7.84 3.23
N ILE A 35 -3.12 -8.86 4.05
CA ILE A 35 -2.23 -10.02 4.18
C ILE A 35 -2.76 -11.19 3.38
N GLY A 36 -1.89 -11.85 2.62
CA GLY A 36 -2.28 -13.05 1.89
C GLY A 36 -1.13 -13.62 1.07
N LYS A 37 -1.20 -14.90 0.75
CA LYS A 37 -0.21 -15.56 -0.13
C LYS A 37 -0.21 -14.95 -1.53
N ASN A 38 0.86 -15.17 -2.28
CA ASN A 38 0.90 -14.79 -3.70
C ASN A 38 -0.24 -15.48 -4.46
N GLY A 39 -0.93 -14.69 -5.30
CA GLY A 39 -2.11 -15.17 -6.03
C GLY A 39 -3.42 -15.23 -5.24
N ALA A 40 -3.47 -14.77 -3.97
CA ALA A 40 -4.70 -14.74 -3.17
C ALA A 40 -5.74 -13.71 -3.67
N GLY A 41 -5.34 -12.74 -4.52
CA GLY A 41 -6.23 -11.72 -5.05
C GLY A 41 -5.91 -10.28 -4.61
N LYS A 42 -4.82 -10.04 -3.86
CA LYS A 42 -4.44 -8.72 -3.33
C LYS A 42 -4.33 -7.66 -4.44
N THR A 43 -3.43 -7.86 -5.40
CA THR A 43 -3.24 -6.98 -6.57
C THR A 43 -4.52 -6.82 -7.40
N THR A 44 -5.30 -7.90 -7.56
CA THR A 44 -6.58 -7.89 -8.25
C THR A 44 -7.56 -6.92 -7.56
N THR A 45 -7.68 -7.01 -6.24
CA THR A 45 -8.52 -6.12 -5.43
C THR A 45 -8.06 -4.66 -5.58
N MET A 46 -6.76 -4.38 -5.46
CA MET A 46 -6.21 -3.03 -5.59
C MET A 46 -6.48 -2.43 -6.98
N LYS A 47 -6.30 -3.21 -8.06
CA LYS A 47 -6.62 -2.76 -9.43
C LYS A 47 -8.10 -2.43 -9.61
N MET A 48 -8.99 -3.12 -8.89
CA MET A 48 -10.44 -2.83 -8.93
C MET A 48 -10.76 -1.56 -8.13
N VAL A 49 -10.10 -1.33 -6.97
CA VAL A 49 -10.20 -0.07 -6.22
C VAL A 49 -9.74 1.13 -7.04
N LEU A 50 -8.73 0.96 -7.89
CA LEU A 50 -8.24 1.98 -8.82
C LEU A 50 -9.13 2.17 -10.06
N GLY A 51 -10.20 1.39 -10.23
CA GLY A 51 -11.04 1.42 -11.44
C GLY A 51 -10.34 0.87 -12.69
N LEU A 52 -9.16 0.24 -12.55
CA LEU A 52 -8.39 -0.33 -13.66
C LEU A 52 -8.86 -1.73 -14.09
N LEU A 53 -9.61 -2.40 -13.22
CA LEU A 53 -10.14 -3.73 -13.46
C LEU A 53 -11.62 -3.76 -13.09
N LYS A 54 -12.45 -4.30 -14.00
CA LYS A 54 -13.89 -4.43 -13.77
C LYS A 54 -14.19 -5.57 -12.80
N ALA A 55 -14.98 -5.29 -11.77
CA ALA A 55 -15.59 -6.30 -10.91
C ALA A 55 -16.70 -7.05 -11.68
N ASP A 56 -16.90 -8.32 -11.34
CA ASP A 56 -18.02 -9.10 -11.91
C ASP A 56 -19.29 -8.85 -11.10
N ALA A 57 -19.16 -8.62 -9.77
CA ALA A 57 -20.23 -8.18 -8.88
C ALA A 57 -19.63 -7.49 -7.65
N GLY A 58 -20.49 -6.84 -6.85
CA GLY A 58 -20.11 -6.13 -5.63
C GLY A 58 -19.92 -4.63 -5.82
N GLU A 59 -19.53 -3.97 -4.76
CA GLU A 59 -19.37 -2.51 -4.71
C GLU A 59 -18.07 -2.13 -4.02
N ILE A 60 -17.49 -1.03 -4.49
CA ILE A 60 -16.28 -0.43 -3.91
C ILE A 60 -16.56 1.06 -3.69
N ILE A 61 -16.29 1.56 -2.49
CA ILE A 61 -16.46 2.96 -2.10
C ILE A 61 -15.12 3.46 -1.55
N VAL A 62 -14.64 4.59 -2.06
CA VAL A 62 -13.42 5.27 -1.59
C VAL A 62 -13.81 6.68 -1.16
N ASN A 63 -13.50 7.05 0.08
CA ASN A 63 -13.84 8.37 0.65
C ASN A 63 -15.32 8.77 0.42
N GLY A 64 -16.24 7.79 0.59
CA GLY A 64 -17.67 7.98 0.39
C GLY A 64 -18.15 8.00 -1.07
N GLU A 65 -17.25 7.87 -2.05
CA GLU A 65 -17.61 7.86 -3.47
C GLU A 65 -17.46 6.47 -4.08
N LYS A 66 -18.44 6.08 -4.90
CA LYS A 66 -18.43 4.79 -5.59
C LYS A 66 -17.38 4.75 -6.70
N VAL A 67 -16.58 3.69 -6.70
CA VAL A 67 -15.62 3.40 -7.78
C VAL A 67 -16.37 2.84 -8.98
N VAL A 68 -16.14 3.43 -10.16
CA VAL A 68 -16.71 2.98 -11.43
C VAL A 68 -15.56 2.58 -12.36
N TYR A 69 -15.64 1.37 -12.92
CA TYR A 69 -14.63 0.87 -13.85
C TYR A 69 -14.44 1.81 -15.05
N GLY A 70 -13.19 2.11 -15.36
CA GLY A 70 -12.81 3.02 -16.47
C GLY A 70 -12.99 4.51 -16.15
N GLN A 71 -13.47 4.88 -14.95
CA GLN A 71 -13.52 6.27 -14.48
C GLN A 71 -12.44 6.54 -13.45
N THR A 72 -11.92 7.78 -13.43
CA THR A 72 -10.83 8.19 -12.56
C THR A 72 -11.27 9.12 -11.43
N THR A 73 -12.58 9.30 -11.24
CA THR A 73 -13.13 10.29 -10.28
C THR A 73 -12.61 10.08 -8.86
N THR A 74 -12.56 8.82 -8.40
CA THR A 74 -12.06 8.46 -7.07
C THR A 74 -10.55 8.48 -6.96
N ASN A 75 -9.82 8.44 -8.09
CA ASN A 75 -8.34 8.39 -8.09
C ASN A 75 -7.71 9.69 -7.59
N ARG A 76 -8.45 10.80 -7.55
CA ARG A 76 -8.00 12.05 -6.89
C ARG A 76 -7.70 11.88 -5.40
N TYR A 77 -8.28 10.86 -4.76
CA TYR A 77 -8.05 10.53 -3.35
C TYR A 77 -6.95 9.51 -3.16
N ILE A 78 -6.49 8.85 -4.23
CA ILE A 78 -5.65 7.66 -4.15
C ILE A 78 -4.26 7.95 -4.70
N GLY A 79 -3.22 7.62 -3.92
CA GLY A 79 -1.87 7.40 -4.40
C GLY A 79 -1.63 5.90 -4.54
N TYR A 80 -0.94 5.48 -5.59
CA TYR A 80 -0.68 4.07 -5.84
C TYR A 80 0.79 3.79 -6.10
N LEU A 81 1.34 2.84 -5.34
CA LEU A 81 2.65 2.24 -5.54
C LEU A 81 2.49 0.79 -6.00
N PRO A 82 2.82 0.44 -7.23
CA PRO A 82 2.85 -0.95 -7.69
C PRO A 82 4.04 -1.71 -7.09
N ASP A 83 4.01 -3.06 -7.09
CA ASP A 83 5.14 -3.92 -6.66
C ASP A 83 6.45 -3.57 -7.38
N VAL A 84 6.37 -3.34 -8.68
CA VAL A 84 7.52 -2.90 -9.49
C VAL A 84 7.18 -1.55 -10.14
N PRO A 85 7.61 -0.43 -9.52
CA PRO A 85 7.41 0.88 -10.12
C PRO A 85 8.38 1.10 -11.29
N GLU A 86 7.86 1.68 -12.37
CA GLU A 86 8.62 2.01 -13.57
C GLU A 86 8.74 3.52 -13.74
N PHE A 87 9.89 3.97 -14.20
CA PHE A 87 10.25 5.38 -14.35
C PHE A 87 10.97 5.63 -15.66
N TYR A 88 11.08 6.87 -16.06
CA TYR A 88 11.94 7.26 -17.17
C TYR A 88 13.42 7.19 -16.74
N PRO A 89 14.21 6.23 -17.28
CA PRO A 89 15.54 5.92 -16.74
C PRO A 89 16.59 7.04 -16.97
N PHE A 90 16.32 7.96 -17.89
CA PHE A 90 17.19 9.09 -18.24
C PHE A 90 16.96 10.34 -17.38
N MET A 91 15.92 10.37 -16.55
CA MET A 91 15.64 11.45 -15.61
C MET A 91 16.33 11.22 -14.26
N THR A 92 16.57 12.29 -13.52
CA THR A 92 16.83 12.27 -12.08
C THR A 92 15.52 12.14 -11.31
N ALA A 93 15.57 11.84 -10.01
CA ALA A 93 14.37 11.77 -9.17
C ALA A 93 13.61 13.10 -9.13
N ALA A 94 14.33 14.22 -9.04
CA ALA A 94 13.75 15.55 -9.01
C ALA A 94 13.04 15.89 -10.33
N GLU A 95 13.70 15.70 -11.47
CA GLU A 95 13.10 15.93 -12.79
C GLU A 95 11.83 15.10 -12.98
N TYR A 96 11.86 13.83 -12.56
CA TYR A 96 10.72 12.93 -12.68
C TYR A 96 9.52 13.39 -11.83
N LEU A 97 9.75 13.77 -10.56
CA LEU A 97 8.66 14.26 -9.71
C LEU A 97 8.10 15.60 -10.19
N HIS A 98 8.95 16.52 -10.63
CA HIS A 98 8.52 17.78 -11.24
C HIS A 98 7.64 17.55 -12.46
N PHE A 99 8.05 16.67 -13.35
CA PHE A 99 7.27 16.25 -14.51
C PHE A 99 5.90 15.68 -14.13
N CYS A 100 5.84 14.81 -13.10
CA CYS A 100 4.57 14.29 -12.60
C CYS A 100 3.65 15.39 -12.05
N GLY A 101 4.20 16.37 -11.32
CA GLY A 101 3.44 17.50 -10.80
C GLY A 101 2.89 18.40 -11.91
N GLU A 102 3.66 18.65 -12.96
CA GLU A 102 3.20 19.40 -14.13
C GLU A 102 2.04 18.71 -14.85
N ILE A 103 2.13 17.39 -15.07
CA ILE A 103 1.05 16.60 -15.71
C ILE A 103 -0.24 16.69 -14.90
N THR A 104 -0.15 16.73 -13.56
CA THR A 104 -1.33 16.83 -12.70
C THR A 104 -1.84 18.25 -12.51
N GLY A 105 -1.22 19.23 -13.18
CA GLY A 105 -1.65 20.64 -13.17
C GLY A 105 -1.24 21.40 -11.91
N MET A 106 -0.25 20.92 -11.17
CA MET A 106 0.28 21.61 -10.00
C MET A 106 0.98 22.91 -10.40
N LYS A 107 0.77 23.99 -9.65
CA LYS A 107 1.46 25.27 -9.90
C LYS A 107 2.95 25.11 -9.66
N ARG A 108 3.76 25.81 -10.45
CA ARG A 108 5.23 25.68 -10.45
C ARG A 108 5.85 25.80 -9.05
N THR A 109 5.51 26.86 -8.31
CA THR A 109 6.04 27.08 -6.96
C THR A 109 5.63 25.96 -5.98
N GLU A 110 4.36 25.55 -6.02
CA GLU A 110 3.86 24.44 -5.22
C GLU A 110 4.55 23.12 -5.59
N ASN A 111 4.77 22.88 -6.88
CA ASN A 111 5.45 21.70 -7.38
C ASN A 111 6.90 21.63 -6.89
N GLU A 112 7.64 22.75 -6.97
CA GLU A 112 9.03 22.88 -6.52
C GLU A 112 9.15 22.57 -5.01
N GLU A 113 8.31 23.18 -4.16
CA GLU A 113 8.29 22.93 -2.71
C GLU A 113 7.90 21.48 -2.40
N ARG A 114 6.80 20.99 -3.00
CA ARG A 114 6.29 19.65 -2.76
C ARG A 114 7.28 18.56 -3.17
N CYS A 115 7.94 18.70 -4.32
CA CYS A 115 8.96 17.75 -4.77
C CYS A 115 10.15 17.72 -3.82
N LYS A 116 10.62 18.88 -3.35
CA LYS A 116 11.70 18.95 -2.35
C LYS A 116 11.33 18.22 -1.07
N ASP A 117 10.18 18.53 -0.48
CA ASP A 117 9.71 17.90 0.77
C ASP A 117 9.60 16.38 0.64
N LEU A 118 9.06 15.91 -0.49
CA LEU A 118 8.89 14.48 -0.74
C LEU A 118 10.23 13.76 -0.96
N LEU A 119 11.18 14.38 -1.68
CA LEU A 119 12.51 13.82 -1.86
C LEU A 119 13.27 13.73 -0.53
N GLU A 120 13.13 14.73 0.33
CA GLU A 120 13.68 14.70 1.69
C GLU A 120 13.04 13.58 2.53
N LEU A 121 11.70 13.48 2.51
CA LEU A 121 10.93 12.44 3.22
C LEU A 121 11.39 11.03 2.84
N VAL A 122 11.63 10.77 1.56
CA VAL A 122 12.03 9.44 1.08
C VAL A 122 13.55 9.23 1.04
N GLY A 123 14.35 10.18 1.57
CA GLY A 123 15.81 10.09 1.63
C GLY A 123 16.50 10.12 0.27
N LEU A 124 15.94 10.85 -0.71
CA LEU A 124 16.48 11.05 -2.05
C LEU A 124 16.78 12.54 -2.35
N GLY A 125 16.75 13.43 -1.34
CA GLY A 125 16.91 14.87 -1.52
C GLY A 125 18.26 15.27 -2.11
N ASN A 126 19.33 14.51 -1.81
CA ASN A 126 20.68 14.75 -2.32
C ASN A 126 21.05 13.87 -3.51
N GLU A 127 20.09 13.09 -4.06
CA GLU A 127 20.37 12.16 -5.15
C GLU A 127 20.30 12.86 -6.51
N THR A 128 21.45 12.96 -7.19
CA THR A 128 21.58 13.66 -8.47
C THR A 128 21.76 12.72 -9.67
N HIS A 129 21.93 11.42 -9.41
CA HIS A 129 22.09 10.44 -10.48
C HIS A 129 20.79 10.15 -11.21
N HIS A 130 20.90 9.72 -12.46
CA HIS A 130 19.73 9.25 -13.22
C HIS A 130 19.13 7.98 -12.62
N ILE A 131 17.82 7.83 -12.75
CA ILE A 131 17.03 6.70 -12.21
C ILE A 131 17.50 5.34 -12.75
N LYS A 132 18.15 5.29 -13.93
CA LYS A 132 18.76 4.05 -14.44
C LYS A 132 19.74 3.39 -13.47
N GLY A 133 20.40 4.20 -12.62
CA GLY A 133 21.35 3.74 -11.61
C GLY A 133 20.74 3.41 -10.26
N PHE A 134 19.42 3.60 -10.08
CA PHE A 134 18.77 3.39 -8.80
C PHE A 134 18.67 1.91 -8.43
N SER A 135 18.94 1.61 -7.16
CA SER A 135 18.62 0.32 -6.57
C SER A 135 17.10 0.09 -6.52
N ARG A 136 16.67 -1.15 -6.28
CA ARG A 136 15.24 -1.46 -6.10
C ARG A 136 14.63 -0.64 -4.95
N GLY A 137 15.31 -0.52 -3.81
CA GLY A 137 14.85 0.29 -2.68
C GLY A 137 14.73 1.77 -3.02
N MET A 138 15.68 2.35 -3.76
CA MET A 138 15.59 3.74 -4.23
C MET A 138 14.37 3.95 -5.16
N LYS A 139 14.10 2.98 -6.06
CA LYS A 139 12.91 3.03 -6.93
C LYS A 139 11.62 2.94 -6.13
N GLN A 140 11.55 2.06 -5.13
CA GLN A 140 10.38 1.97 -4.25
C GLN A 140 10.15 3.30 -3.50
N ARG A 141 11.20 3.90 -2.94
CA ARG A 141 11.12 5.19 -2.25
C ARG A 141 10.67 6.32 -3.18
N LEU A 142 11.20 6.38 -4.40
CA LEU A 142 10.74 7.35 -5.40
C LEU A 142 9.28 7.12 -5.80
N GLY A 143 8.84 5.86 -5.91
CA GLY A 143 7.45 5.50 -6.18
C GLY A 143 6.49 5.96 -5.07
N ILE A 144 6.92 5.87 -3.79
CA ILE A 144 6.15 6.43 -2.67
C ILE A 144 6.06 7.96 -2.80
N ALA A 145 7.15 8.65 -3.11
CA ALA A 145 7.15 10.09 -3.31
C ALA A 145 6.18 10.51 -4.44
N GLN A 146 6.22 9.81 -5.56
CA GLN A 146 5.27 10.01 -6.67
C GLN A 146 3.82 9.78 -6.23
N ALA A 147 3.55 8.68 -5.52
CA ALA A 147 2.20 8.36 -5.06
C ALA A 147 1.65 9.40 -4.07
N LEU A 148 2.52 10.05 -3.28
CA LEU A 148 2.16 11.09 -2.32
C LEU A 148 2.07 12.50 -2.92
N LEU A 149 2.46 12.69 -4.17
CA LEU A 149 2.63 14.01 -4.79
C LEU A 149 1.36 14.87 -4.67
N ASN A 150 0.21 14.32 -5.00
CA ASN A 150 -1.08 15.00 -5.00
C ASN A 150 -1.82 14.94 -3.64
N ARG A 151 -1.10 14.73 -2.54
CA ARG A 151 -1.68 14.68 -1.17
C ARG A 151 -2.89 13.74 -1.07
N PRO A 152 -2.74 12.44 -1.43
CA PRO A 152 -3.85 11.51 -1.42
C PRO A 152 -4.35 11.28 0.01
N LYS A 153 -5.65 10.97 0.15
CA LYS A 153 -6.25 10.52 1.41
C LYS A 153 -5.99 9.03 1.68
N LEU A 154 -5.77 8.26 0.62
CA LEU A 154 -5.48 6.82 0.66
C LEU A 154 -4.24 6.53 -0.17
N LEU A 155 -3.20 5.99 0.46
CA LEU A 155 -2.04 5.44 -0.21
C LEU A 155 -2.19 3.92 -0.30
N ILE A 156 -2.20 3.39 -1.49
CA ILE A 156 -2.23 1.94 -1.75
C ILE A 156 -0.84 1.50 -2.21
N CYS A 157 -0.23 0.54 -1.49
CA CYS A 157 1.08 -0.02 -1.84
C CYS A 157 0.95 -1.52 -2.08
N ASP A 158 1.32 -1.98 -3.26
CA ASP A 158 1.33 -3.40 -3.60
C ASP A 158 2.71 -4.00 -3.34
N GLU A 159 2.83 -4.82 -2.29
CA GLU A 159 4.07 -5.50 -1.85
C GLU A 159 5.29 -4.55 -1.72
N PRO A 160 5.20 -3.40 -1.02
CA PRO A 160 6.21 -2.33 -1.07
C PRO A 160 7.60 -2.73 -0.56
N THR A 161 7.67 -3.77 0.26
CA THR A 161 8.91 -4.28 0.87
C THR A 161 9.43 -5.54 0.21
N SER A 162 8.72 -6.06 -0.80
CA SER A 162 9.07 -7.30 -1.50
C SER A 162 10.46 -7.20 -2.15
N ALA A 163 11.27 -8.27 -1.98
CA ALA A 163 12.62 -8.38 -2.53
C ALA A 163 13.58 -7.21 -2.18
N LEU A 164 13.35 -6.55 -1.05
CA LEU A 164 14.30 -5.63 -0.44
C LEU A 164 15.11 -6.33 0.65
N ASP A 165 16.34 -5.87 0.85
CA ASP A 165 17.16 -6.24 1.99
C ASP A 165 16.58 -5.68 3.31
N PRO A 166 17.03 -6.14 4.49
CA PRO A 166 16.47 -5.68 5.77
C PRO A 166 16.54 -4.17 5.99
N VAL A 167 17.57 -3.49 5.46
CA VAL A 167 17.74 -2.03 5.59
C VAL A 167 16.72 -1.31 4.74
N GLY A 168 16.61 -1.65 3.45
CA GLY A 168 15.65 -1.05 2.54
C GLY A 168 14.19 -1.31 2.98
N ARG A 169 13.89 -2.50 3.54
CA ARG A 169 12.57 -2.77 4.14
C ARG A 169 12.27 -1.83 5.30
N LYS A 170 13.26 -1.66 6.21
CA LYS A 170 13.11 -0.73 7.33
C LYS A 170 12.82 0.69 6.86
N GLU A 171 13.59 1.20 5.87
CA GLU A 171 13.41 2.53 5.31
C GLU A 171 11.99 2.75 4.77
N ILE A 172 11.45 1.78 4.00
CA ILE A 172 10.07 1.85 3.48
C ILE A 172 9.06 1.91 4.63
N LEU A 173 9.17 1.03 5.62
CA LEU A 173 8.25 0.99 6.75
C LEU A 173 8.30 2.28 7.59
N ASP A 174 9.47 2.86 7.78
CA ASP A 174 9.66 4.12 8.50
C ASP A 174 9.00 5.30 7.74
N ILE A 175 9.08 5.32 6.41
CA ILE A 175 8.37 6.30 5.57
C ILE A 175 6.85 6.16 5.73
N LEU A 176 6.31 4.93 5.67
CA LEU A 176 4.87 4.69 5.84
C LEU A 176 4.38 5.11 7.23
N LEU A 177 5.19 4.90 8.26
CA LEU A 177 4.90 5.39 9.62
C LEU A 177 4.87 6.92 9.70
N ALA A 178 5.80 7.60 9.02
CA ALA A 178 5.91 9.07 9.06
C ALA A 178 4.70 9.79 8.44
N ILE A 179 4.01 9.14 7.48
CA ILE A 179 2.88 9.77 6.77
C ILE A 179 1.50 9.41 7.35
N ARG A 180 1.42 8.52 8.34
CA ARG A 180 0.16 7.95 8.86
C ARG A 180 -0.88 8.98 9.33
N GLU A 181 -0.42 10.10 9.89
CA GLU A 181 -1.30 11.15 10.39
C GLU A 181 -1.97 11.96 9.25
N GLN A 182 -1.39 11.91 8.05
CA GLN A 182 -1.83 12.67 6.89
C GLN A 182 -2.60 11.84 5.87
N THR A 183 -2.31 10.53 5.82
CA THR A 183 -2.79 9.65 4.75
C THR A 183 -3.08 8.27 5.32
N THR A 184 -4.26 7.73 5.05
CA THR A 184 -4.56 6.31 5.32
C THR A 184 -3.70 5.43 4.42
N VAL A 185 -3.06 4.40 4.95
CA VAL A 185 -2.19 3.51 4.20
C VAL A 185 -2.81 2.12 4.12
N LEU A 186 -3.02 1.61 2.92
CA LEU A 186 -3.34 0.20 2.65
C LEU A 186 -2.15 -0.43 1.94
N PHE A 187 -1.46 -1.38 2.58
CA PHE A 187 -0.40 -2.10 1.88
C PHE A 187 -0.59 -3.61 1.89
N SER A 188 -0.38 -4.22 0.74
CA SER A 188 -0.39 -5.66 0.62
C SER A 188 0.95 -6.24 1.03
N THR A 189 0.92 -7.38 1.70
CA THR A 189 2.14 -8.12 2.04
C THR A 189 1.84 -9.57 2.36
N HIS A 190 2.86 -10.42 2.24
CA HIS A 190 2.87 -11.76 2.81
C HIS A 190 3.86 -11.88 3.99
N ILE A 191 4.49 -10.77 4.40
CA ILE A 191 5.55 -10.69 5.41
C ILE A 191 4.95 -10.22 6.73
N LEU A 192 4.73 -11.14 7.67
CA LEU A 192 4.08 -10.84 8.95
C LEU A 192 4.87 -9.88 9.83
N SER A 193 6.21 -9.93 9.80
CA SER A 193 7.05 -9.02 10.58
C SER A 193 6.88 -7.54 10.20
N ASP A 194 6.56 -7.25 8.93
CA ASP A 194 6.28 -5.88 8.49
C ASP A 194 4.94 -5.39 9.06
N VAL A 195 3.94 -6.28 9.02
CA VAL A 195 2.62 -6.02 9.61
C VAL A 195 2.71 -5.73 11.10
N GLU A 196 3.41 -6.59 11.84
CA GLU A 196 3.59 -6.43 13.28
C GLU A 196 4.28 -5.13 13.68
N ARG A 197 5.14 -4.64 12.79
CA ARG A 197 5.93 -3.44 13.04
C ARG A 197 5.13 -2.14 12.90
N ILE A 198 4.24 -2.05 11.89
CA ILE A 198 3.62 -0.76 11.56
C ILE A 198 2.10 -0.75 11.50
N CYS A 199 1.42 -1.91 11.36
CA CYS A 199 -0.03 -1.93 11.17
C CYS A 199 -0.79 -1.65 12.45
N THR A 200 -1.85 -0.85 12.31
CA THR A 200 -2.91 -0.70 13.31
C THR A 200 -4.02 -1.73 13.12
N ASP A 201 -4.36 -1.99 11.86
CA ASP A 201 -5.44 -2.86 11.44
C ASP A 201 -4.97 -3.82 10.34
N VAL A 202 -5.62 -4.97 10.23
CA VAL A 202 -5.25 -6.00 9.25
C VAL A 202 -6.46 -6.73 8.71
N ALA A 203 -6.31 -7.27 7.49
CA ALA A 203 -7.22 -8.26 6.93
C ALA A 203 -6.42 -9.42 6.32
N PHE A 204 -6.85 -10.64 6.59
CA PHE A 204 -6.26 -11.86 6.03
C PHE A 204 -7.08 -12.37 4.86
N LEU A 205 -6.52 -12.27 3.66
CA LEU A 205 -7.10 -12.75 2.42
C LEU A 205 -6.66 -14.19 2.15
N ASN A 206 -7.62 -15.08 2.07
CA ASN A 206 -7.40 -16.47 1.71
C ASN A 206 -8.46 -16.94 0.71
N ASN A 207 -8.03 -17.53 -0.41
CA ASN A 207 -8.93 -18.06 -1.45
C ASN A 207 -10.01 -17.05 -1.91
N GLY A 208 -9.63 -15.77 -2.02
CA GLY A 208 -10.53 -14.71 -2.51
C GLY A 208 -11.55 -14.22 -1.49
N VAL A 209 -11.45 -14.60 -0.22
CA VAL A 209 -12.31 -14.16 0.87
C VAL A 209 -11.47 -13.61 2.02
N VAL A 210 -11.94 -12.56 2.68
CA VAL A 210 -11.35 -12.09 3.95
C VAL A 210 -11.88 -12.96 5.08
N GLY A 211 -10.98 -13.76 5.66
CA GLY A 211 -11.34 -14.67 6.76
C GLY A 211 -11.34 -13.99 8.12
N VAL A 212 -10.43 -13.05 8.35
CA VAL A 212 -10.27 -12.29 9.59
C VAL A 212 -9.91 -10.86 9.25
N GLN A 213 -10.56 -9.89 9.92
CA GLN A 213 -10.27 -8.48 9.81
C GLN A 213 -10.48 -7.79 11.16
N GLY A 214 -9.67 -6.75 11.45
CA GLY A 214 -9.82 -5.90 12.62
C GLY A 214 -8.50 -5.33 13.11
N LYS A 215 -8.53 -4.76 14.32
CA LYS A 215 -7.31 -4.23 14.95
C LYS A 215 -6.32 -5.34 15.20
N LEU A 216 -5.06 -5.08 14.87
CA LEU A 216 -3.98 -6.05 15.05
C LEU A 216 -3.83 -6.50 16.51
N SER A 217 -4.00 -5.57 17.48
CA SER A 217 -4.00 -5.88 18.91
C SER A 217 -5.03 -6.93 19.31
N ASP A 218 -6.26 -6.77 18.80
CA ASP A 218 -7.38 -7.63 19.16
C ASP A 218 -7.23 -9.02 18.55
N ILE A 219 -6.75 -9.06 17.29
CA ILE A 219 -6.45 -10.33 16.61
C ILE A 219 -5.33 -11.07 17.34
N LYS A 220 -4.22 -10.37 17.69
CA LYS A 220 -3.13 -10.97 18.47
C LYS A 220 -3.62 -11.54 19.81
N THR A 221 -4.48 -10.83 20.51
CA THR A 221 -5.04 -11.30 21.79
C THR A 221 -5.91 -12.53 21.61
N ARG A 222 -6.74 -12.55 20.57
CA ARG A 222 -7.68 -13.65 20.29
C ARG A 222 -6.97 -14.95 19.86
N TYR A 223 -5.85 -14.83 19.14
CA TYR A 223 -5.12 -15.97 18.57
C TYR A 223 -3.79 -16.24 19.29
N ARG A 224 -3.55 -15.61 20.45
CA ARG A 224 -2.39 -15.90 21.28
C ARG A 224 -2.56 -17.31 21.83
N SER A 225 -1.80 -18.28 21.31
CA SER A 225 -1.63 -19.57 21.93
C SER A 225 -0.90 -19.36 23.26
N GLU A 226 -1.40 -19.97 24.35
CA GLU A 226 -0.67 -20.06 25.60
C GLU A 226 0.49 -21.05 25.39
N GLU A 227 1.61 -20.57 24.88
CA GLU A 227 2.85 -21.34 24.88
C GLU A 227 3.45 -21.24 26.28
N TYR A 228 3.32 -22.32 27.05
CA TYR A 228 4.06 -22.50 28.30
C TYR A 228 5.47 -22.98 27.97
N GLN A 229 6.51 -22.18 28.25
CA GLN A 229 7.87 -22.66 28.31
C GLN A 229 8.03 -23.47 29.61
N LEU A 230 8.18 -24.79 29.48
CA LEU A 230 8.62 -25.65 30.58
C LEU A 230 10.15 -25.52 30.69
N GLU A 231 10.61 -24.74 31.69
CA GLU A 231 11.99 -24.85 32.16
C GLU A 231 12.12 -26.15 32.97
N THR A 232 12.71 -27.17 32.35
CA THR A 232 13.16 -28.34 33.10
C THR A 232 14.50 -27.99 33.79
N GLY A 233 14.44 -27.72 35.09
CA GLY A 233 15.65 -27.62 35.91
C GLY A 233 16.36 -28.97 35.88
N ASN A 234 17.60 -29.00 35.38
CA ASN A 234 18.49 -30.12 35.61
C ASN A 234 19.01 -30.02 37.06
N ASP A 235 18.47 -30.82 37.96
CA ASP A 235 19.11 -31.17 39.19
C ASP A 235 20.17 -32.22 38.90
N THR A 236 21.47 -31.81 39.03
CA THR A 236 22.59 -32.71 39.31
C THR A 236 23.39 -32.14 40.44
#